data_d248e42d2b943070d4e46a62e9777ab7
#
_entry.id   d248e42d2b943070d4e46a62e9777ab7
#
_cell.length_a   1.000
_cell.length_b   1.000
_cell.length_c   1.000
_cell.angle_alpha   90.00
_cell.angle_beta   90.00
_cell.angle_gamma   90.00
#
_symmetry.space_group_name_H-M   'P 1'
#
loop_
_entity.id
_entity.type
_entity.pdbx_description
1 polymer ?
#
loop_
_entity_poly.entity_id
_entity_poly.type
_entity_poly.pdbx_seq_one_letter_code
_entity_poly.pdbx_strand_id
1 'polypeptide(L)'
;MQLTRQRITEAALRILGEYGLADVSMRRVASSLGVAPGALYWHIASKQELIACMGEAIVQQLLDGPLPDPARLSAELRGAVLGVRDGAEVVIAAMSQPHARVQGTIEARFTASVQAAVGEAASASNVRIVGQALLHLTLGGAAVHQSAAQLAQATGPADTDSANGGVAASEAEHAAAVRFLLDGLEHIG
;
A
#
# COMPACT_ATOMS: atom_id res chain seq x y z
N MET A 1 27.49 8.89 12.71
CA MET A 1 26.25 8.09 12.68
C MET A 1 26.22 7.31 11.38
N GLN A 2 26.10 5.98 11.40
CA GLN A 2 26.26 5.13 10.21
C GLN A 2 25.05 5.25 9.26
N LEU A 3 25.28 5.39 7.96
CA LEU A 3 24.25 5.34 6.92
C LEU A 3 23.81 3.89 6.72
N THR A 4 22.50 3.64 6.69
CA THR A 4 21.91 2.31 6.47
C THR A 4 20.74 2.42 5.52
N ARG A 5 20.37 1.30 4.85
CA ARG A 5 19.16 1.20 3.99
C ARG A 5 17.91 1.65 4.74
N GLN A 6 17.72 1.21 5.97
CA GLN A 6 16.58 1.60 6.81
C GLN A 6 16.52 3.11 7.02
N ARG A 7 17.62 3.77 7.41
CA ARG A 7 17.65 5.22 7.62
C ARG A 7 17.38 6.02 6.35
N ILE A 8 17.85 5.53 5.20
CA ILE A 8 17.56 6.14 3.90
C ILE A 8 16.06 6.04 3.60
N THR A 9 15.45 4.87 3.82
CA THR A 9 14.01 4.65 3.64
C THR A 9 13.19 5.53 4.58
N GLU A 10 13.54 5.63 5.85
CA GLU A 10 12.87 6.50 6.83
C GLU A 10 12.96 7.98 6.43
N ALA A 11 14.11 8.43 5.92
CA ALA A 11 14.26 9.80 5.43
C ALA A 11 13.39 10.06 4.18
N ALA A 12 13.29 9.08 3.28
CA ALA A 12 12.43 9.16 2.11
C ALA A 12 10.94 9.20 2.48
N LEU A 13 10.50 8.39 3.45
CA LEU A 13 9.13 8.39 3.96
C LEU A 13 8.76 9.72 4.65
N ARG A 14 9.70 10.37 5.35
CA ARG A 14 9.47 11.72 5.89
C ARG A 14 9.26 12.75 4.79
N ILE A 15 10.11 12.73 3.74
CA ILE A 15 9.96 13.61 2.58
C ILE A 15 8.63 13.36 1.88
N LEU A 16 8.24 12.10 1.72
CA LEU A 16 6.94 11.69 1.18
C LEU A 16 5.79 12.33 1.97
N GLY A 17 5.80 12.19 3.30
CA GLY A 17 4.76 12.73 4.17
C GLY A 17 4.63 14.25 4.08
N GLU A 18 5.76 14.97 4.00
CA GLU A 18 5.78 16.43 3.97
C GLU A 18 5.45 17.00 2.58
N TYR A 19 6.02 16.43 1.52
CA TYR A 19 6.03 17.04 0.18
C TYR A 19 5.38 16.21 -0.91
N GLY A 20 5.09 14.93 -0.67
CA GLY A 20 4.55 14.00 -1.65
C GLY A 20 5.60 13.26 -2.48
N LEU A 21 5.14 12.30 -3.30
CA LEU A 21 6.00 11.39 -4.05
C LEU A 21 6.85 12.08 -5.13
N ALA A 22 6.33 13.14 -5.73
CA ALA A 22 7.03 13.92 -6.74
C ALA A 22 8.34 14.52 -6.21
N ASP A 23 8.37 14.87 -4.93
CA ASP A 23 9.50 15.45 -4.23
C ASP A 23 10.53 14.42 -3.72
N VAL A 24 10.20 13.14 -3.73
CA VAL A 24 11.14 12.08 -3.33
C VAL A 24 12.18 11.87 -4.42
N SER A 25 13.43 12.21 -4.12
CA SER A 25 14.56 12.00 -5.02
C SER A 25 15.82 11.62 -4.24
N MET A 26 16.73 10.86 -4.87
CA MET A 26 18.01 10.48 -4.26
C MET A 26 18.77 11.70 -3.73
N ARG A 27 18.78 12.81 -4.48
CA ARG A 27 19.45 14.05 -4.09
C ARG A 27 18.81 14.66 -2.83
N ARG A 28 17.48 14.74 -2.77
CA ARG A 28 16.76 15.34 -1.64
C ARG A 28 16.92 14.49 -0.37
N VAL A 29 16.86 13.17 -0.52
CA VAL A 29 17.11 12.23 0.60
C VAL A 29 18.55 12.37 1.11
N ALA A 30 19.54 12.42 0.23
CA ALA A 30 20.93 12.64 0.63
C ALA A 30 21.12 13.97 1.39
N SER A 31 20.52 15.04 0.88
CA SER A 31 20.55 16.37 1.51
C SER A 31 19.92 16.34 2.90
N SER A 32 18.77 15.67 3.08
CA SER A 32 18.09 15.54 4.38
C SER A 32 18.88 14.73 5.42
N LEU A 33 19.79 13.86 4.96
CA LEU A 33 20.68 13.06 5.80
C LEU A 33 22.06 13.70 6.01
N GLY A 34 22.35 14.83 5.34
CA GLY A 34 23.64 15.52 5.43
C GLY A 34 24.79 14.75 4.78
N VAL A 35 24.50 13.94 3.73
CA VAL A 35 25.48 13.12 3.02
C VAL A 35 25.57 13.47 1.53
N ALA A 36 26.66 13.11 0.88
CA ALA A 36 26.77 13.24 -0.57
C ALA A 36 25.81 12.23 -1.26
N PRO A 37 25.14 12.60 -2.38
CA PRO A 37 24.25 11.70 -3.10
C PRO A 37 24.89 10.36 -3.46
N GLY A 38 26.17 10.35 -3.83
CA GLY A 38 26.93 9.13 -4.13
C GLY A 38 26.98 8.12 -2.97
N ALA A 39 26.90 8.58 -1.72
CA ALA A 39 26.90 7.69 -0.57
C ALA A 39 25.63 6.82 -0.48
N LEU A 40 24.49 7.30 -1.00
CA LEU A 40 23.25 6.52 -1.00
C LEU A 40 23.33 5.32 -1.93
N TYR A 41 24.00 5.47 -3.08
CA TYR A 41 24.07 4.42 -4.10
C TYR A 41 24.81 3.15 -3.65
N TRP A 42 25.59 3.23 -2.57
CA TRP A 42 26.18 2.04 -1.93
C TRP A 42 25.15 1.19 -1.17
N HIS A 43 24.00 1.77 -0.82
CA HIS A 43 22.95 1.11 -0.04
C HIS A 43 21.68 0.86 -0.84
N ILE A 44 21.34 1.77 -1.76
CA ILE A 44 20.14 1.75 -2.61
C ILE A 44 20.56 2.21 -4.00
N ALA A 45 20.56 1.29 -4.96
CA ALA A 45 21.18 1.49 -6.27
C ALA A 45 20.41 2.46 -7.19
N SER A 46 19.13 2.73 -6.90
CA SER A 46 18.28 3.57 -7.77
C SER A 46 17.10 4.18 -7.03
N LYS A 47 16.42 5.15 -7.66
CA LYS A 47 15.14 5.68 -7.16
C LYS A 47 14.06 4.57 -7.12
N GLN A 48 14.06 3.66 -8.07
CA GLN A 48 13.15 2.54 -8.14
C GLN A 48 13.32 1.61 -6.93
N GLU A 49 14.56 1.28 -6.59
CA GLU A 49 14.84 0.50 -5.39
C GLU A 49 14.47 1.25 -4.10
N LEU A 50 14.63 2.56 -4.07
CA LEU A 50 14.15 3.38 -2.94
C LEU A 50 12.63 3.29 -2.80
N ILE A 51 11.86 3.38 -3.90
CA ILE A 51 10.41 3.21 -3.91
C ILE A 51 10.03 1.81 -3.44
N ALA A 52 10.74 0.77 -3.86
CA ALA A 52 10.51 -0.60 -3.37
C ALA A 52 10.70 -0.69 -1.85
N CYS A 53 11.78 -0.12 -1.31
CA CYS A 53 12.01 -0.07 0.14
C CYS A 53 10.92 0.71 0.90
N MET A 54 10.46 1.82 0.32
CA MET A 54 9.37 2.62 0.93
C MET A 54 8.06 1.82 0.95
N GLY A 55 7.70 1.14 -0.15
CA GLY A 55 6.52 0.28 -0.22
C GLY A 55 6.58 -0.88 0.76
N GLU A 56 7.72 -1.58 0.85
CA GLU A 56 7.96 -2.61 1.87
C GLU A 56 7.74 -2.07 3.29
N ALA A 57 8.29 -0.90 3.60
CA ALA A 57 8.17 -0.29 4.92
C ALA A 57 6.73 0.11 5.27
N ILE A 58 5.93 0.60 4.30
CA ILE A 58 4.52 0.95 4.50
C ILE A 58 3.69 -0.27 4.90
N VAL A 59 3.96 -1.43 4.29
CA VAL A 59 3.20 -2.66 4.54
C VAL A 59 3.86 -3.62 5.53
N GLN A 60 4.99 -3.26 6.13
CA GLN A 60 5.79 -4.15 6.99
C GLN A 60 4.98 -4.80 8.10
N GLN A 61 4.18 -4.03 8.83
CA GLN A 61 3.36 -4.55 9.93
C GLN A 61 2.32 -5.57 9.45
N LEU A 62 1.78 -5.36 8.25
CA LEU A 62 0.87 -6.29 7.61
C LEU A 62 1.55 -7.63 7.30
N LEU A 63 2.83 -7.60 6.91
CA LEU A 63 3.57 -8.79 6.49
C LEU A 63 4.08 -9.60 7.67
N ASP A 64 4.46 -8.96 8.76
CA ASP A 64 5.09 -9.60 9.93
C ASP A 64 4.09 -10.16 10.95
N GLY A 65 2.83 -9.69 10.92
CA GLY A 65 1.79 -10.10 11.87
C GLY A 65 1.20 -11.50 11.60
N PRO A 66 0.33 -12.00 12.50
CA PRO A 66 -0.46 -13.19 12.25
C PRO A 66 -1.32 -13.00 11.00
N LEU A 67 -1.72 -14.10 10.37
CA LEU A 67 -2.57 -14.05 9.17
C LEU A 67 -4.01 -13.71 9.59
N PRO A 68 -4.55 -12.51 9.25
CA PRO A 68 -5.94 -12.18 9.55
C PRO A 68 -6.88 -12.80 8.52
N ASP A 69 -8.19 -12.75 8.78
CA ASP A 69 -9.18 -13.05 7.76
C ASP A 69 -9.12 -12.05 6.59
N PRO A 70 -9.67 -12.40 5.41
CA PRO A 70 -9.51 -11.59 4.20
C PRO A 70 -10.09 -10.18 4.29
N ALA A 71 -11.21 -9.99 4.99
CA ALA A 71 -11.83 -8.69 5.16
C ALA A 71 -10.96 -7.78 6.05
N ARG A 72 -10.46 -8.33 7.15
CA ARG A 72 -9.54 -7.63 8.03
C ARG A 72 -8.21 -7.33 7.35
N LEU A 73 -7.66 -8.27 6.57
CA LEU A 73 -6.43 -8.05 5.80
C LEU A 73 -6.58 -6.89 4.82
N SER A 74 -7.72 -6.81 4.11
CA SER A 74 -8.04 -5.70 3.22
C SER A 74 -8.15 -4.36 3.97
N ALA A 75 -8.81 -4.35 5.13
CA ALA A 75 -8.94 -3.16 5.95
C ALA A 75 -7.58 -2.69 6.50
N GLU A 76 -6.73 -3.60 6.97
CA GLU A 76 -5.37 -3.30 7.46
C GLU A 76 -4.48 -2.75 6.34
N LEU A 77 -4.51 -3.35 5.14
CA LEU A 77 -3.77 -2.82 3.99
C LEU A 77 -4.27 -1.42 3.60
N ARG A 78 -5.59 -1.24 3.53
CA ARG A 78 -6.18 0.07 3.25
C ARG A 78 -5.75 1.12 4.28
N GLY A 79 -5.81 0.79 5.56
CA GLY A 79 -5.35 1.67 6.64
C GLY A 79 -3.86 2.02 6.53
N ALA A 80 -3.00 1.04 6.25
CA ALA A 80 -1.57 1.23 6.10
C ALA A 80 -1.22 2.22 4.97
N VAL A 81 -1.84 2.05 3.79
CA VAL A 81 -1.55 2.93 2.63
C VAL A 81 -2.20 4.31 2.78
N LEU A 82 -3.40 4.42 3.37
CA LEU A 82 -4.05 5.71 3.60
C LEU A 82 -3.40 6.50 4.74
N GLY A 83 -2.74 5.85 5.68
CA GLY A 83 -1.98 6.49 6.76
C GLY A 83 -0.71 7.21 6.29
N VAL A 84 -0.31 7.04 5.03
CA VAL A 84 0.88 7.66 4.43
C VAL A 84 0.44 8.45 3.19
N ARG A 85 0.89 9.72 3.09
CA ARG A 85 0.65 10.53 1.88
C ARG A 85 1.19 9.80 0.65
N ASP A 86 0.41 9.70 -0.41
CA ASP A 86 0.72 8.96 -1.64
C ASP A 86 1.04 7.47 -1.40
N GLY A 87 0.67 6.92 -0.23
CA GLY A 87 1.07 5.58 0.20
C GLY A 87 0.55 4.48 -0.73
N ALA A 88 -0.66 4.60 -1.26
CA ALA A 88 -1.20 3.65 -2.23
C ALA A 88 -0.39 3.68 -3.54
N GLU A 89 -0.05 4.88 -4.06
CA GLU A 89 0.78 5.04 -5.26
C GLU A 89 2.18 4.44 -5.05
N VAL A 90 2.80 4.69 -3.88
CA VAL A 90 4.11 4.13 -3.53
C VAL A 90 4.08 2.61 -3.50
N VAL A 91 3.07 2.00 -2.88
CA VAL A 91 2.96 0.53 -2.81
C VAL A 91 2.70 -0.07 -4.19
N ILE A 92 1.81 0.51 -5.00
CA ILE A 92 1.57 0.10 -6.39
C ILE A 92 2.85 0.19 -7.22
N ALA A 93 3.57 1.32 -7.13
CA ALA A 93 4.84 1.50 -7.82
C ALA A 93 5.91 0.51 -7.35
N ALA A 94 5.97 0.20 -6.04
CA ALA A 94 6.87 -0.80 -5.48
C ALA A 94 6.56 -2.20 -6.01
N MET A 95 5.29 -2.59 -6.09
CA MET A 95 4.86 -3.89 -6.64
C MET A 95 5.19 -4.02 -8.13
N SER A 96 5.21 -2.92 -8.87
CA SER A 96 5.49 -2.92 -10.32
C SER A 96 6.99 -3.01 -10.65
N GLN A 97 7.89 -2.99 -9.65
CA GLN A 97 9.33 -3.07 -9.92
C GLN A 97 9.74 -4.50 -10.29
N PRO A 98 10.65 -4.67 -11.28
CA PRO A 98 11.23 -5.97 -11.58
C PRO A 98 11.85 -6.59 -10.32
N HIS A 99 11.50 -7.84 -10.03
CA HIS A 99 11.97 -8.58 -8.85
C HIS A 99 11.51 -8.00 -7.48
N ALA A 100 10.41 -7.23 -7.45
CA ALA A 100 9.85 -6.68 -6.22
C ALA A 100 9.37 -7.82 -5.31
N ARG A 101 10.04 -7.99 -4.17
CA ARG A 101 9.63 -8.98 -3.15
C ARG A 101 8.26 -8.65 -2.58
N VAL A 102 7.95 -7.36 -2.45
CA VAL A 102 6.70 -6.89 -1.86
C VAL A 102 5.47 -7.40 -2.60
N GLN A 103 5.51 -7.45 -3.95
CA GLN A 103 4.41 -7.98 -4.75
C GLN A 103 4.10 -9.44 -4.37
N GLY A 104 5.07 -10.33 -4.54
CA GLY A 104 4.87 -11.76 -4.28
C GLY A 104 4.48 -12.04 -2.83
N THR A 105 5.02 -11.27 -1.87
CA THR A 105 4.71 -11.45 -0.45
C THR A 105 3.27 -11.02 -0.13
N ILE A 106 2.80 -9.87 -0.64
CA ILE A 106 1.42 -9.42 -0.41
C ILE A 106 0.42 -10.35 -1.12
N GLU A 107 0.68 -10.72 -2.38
CA GLU A 107 -0.17 -11.66 -3.13
C GLU A 107 -0.30 -13.01 -2.43
N ALA A 108 0.82 -13.56 -1.95
CA ALA A 108 0.83 -14.81 -1.19
C ALA A 108 0.01 -14.70 0.10
N ARG A 109 0.11 -13.55 0.79
CA ARG A 109 -0.61 -13.34 2.04
C ARG A 109 -2.12 -13.24 1.82
N PHE A 110 -2.58 -12.52 0.78
CA PHE A 110 -4.00 -12.49 0.43
C PHE A 110 -4.52 -13.86 0.01
N THR A 111 -3.76 -14.58 -0.82
CA THR A 111 -4.10 -15.95 -1.23
C THR A 111 -4.22 -16.88 -0.02
N ALA A 112 -3.26 -16.84 0.91
CA ALA A 112 -3.27 -17.66 2.12
C ALA A 112 -4.45 -17.30 3.04
N SER A 113 -4.78 -16.02 3.17
CA SER A 113 -5.91 -15.55 3.97
C SER A 113 -7.25 -16.06 3.41
N VAL A 114 -7.45 -15.96 2.10
CA VAL A 114 -8.64 -16.50 1.43
C VAL A 114 -8.69 -18.01 1.59
N GLN A 115 -7.58 -18.74 1.36
CA GLN A 115 -7.52 -20.19 1.52
C GLN A 115 -7.89 -20.62 2.95
N ALA A 116 -7.41 -19.91 3.96
CA ALA A 116 -7.73 -20.20 5.35
C ALA A 116 -9.22 -19.98 5.68
N ALA A 117 -9.87 -19.01 5.03
CA ALA A 117 -11.28 -18.72 5.23
C ALA A 117 -12.22 -19.75 4.58
N VAL A 118 -11.87 -20.23 3.37
CA VAL A 118 -12.76 -21.14 2.60
C VAL A 118 -12.37 -22.62 2.73
N GLY A 119 -11.21 -22.94 3.28
CA GLY A 119 -10.74 -24.33 3.42
C GLY A 119 -10.57 -25.00 2.05
N GLU A 120 -11.09 -26.24 1.94
CA GLU A 120 -11.05 -27.05 0.71
C GLU A 120 -12.29 -26.84 -0.20
N ALA A 121 -13.21 -25.95 0.17
CA ALA A 121 -14.45 -25.73 -0.55
C ALA A 121 -14.25 -25.07 -1.93
N ALA A 122 -13.17 -24.32 -2.12
CA ALA A 122 -12.88 -23.63 -3.37
C ALA A 122 -11.60 -24.15 -4.05
N SER A 123 -11.56 -24.09 -5.39
CA SER A 123 -10.37 -24.46 -6.14
C SER A 123 -9.21 -23.49 -5.85
N ALA A 124 -7.97 -23.98 -5.92
CA ALA A 124 -6.77 -23.15 -5.76
C ALA A 124 -6.73 -21.98 -6.76
N SER A 125 -7.31 -22.15 -7.95
CA SER A 125 -7.43 -21.07 -8.94
C SER A 125 -8.36 -19.97 -8.47
N ASN A 126 -9.54 -20.31 -7.95
CA ASN A 126 -10.52 -19.36 -7.46
C ASN A 126 -10.00 -18.60 -6.23
N VAL A 127 -9.36 -19.32 -5.31
CA VAL A 127 -8.68 -18.71 -4.13
C VAL A 127 -7.66 -17.66 -4.56
N ARG A 128 -6.82 -17.97 -5.53
CA ARG A 128 -5.82 -17.03 -6.05
C ARG A 128 -6.46 -15.83 -6.74
N ILE A 129 -7.48 -16.05 -7.57
CA ILE A 129 -8.21 -14.98 -8.28
C ILE A 129 -8.85 -14.02 -7.27
N VAL A 130 -9.54 -14.54 -6.26
CA VAL A 130 -10.18 -13.71 -5.23
C VAL A 130 -9.13 -12.99 -4.37
N GLY A 131 -8.03 -13.64 -4.00
CA GLY A 131 -6.93 -12.99 -3.28
C GLY A 131 -6.35 -11.80 -4.06
N GLN A 132 -6.12 -11.96 -5.37
CA GLN A 132 -5.68 -10.87 -6.24
C GLN A 132 -6.74 -9.78 -6.41
N ALA A 133 -8.01 -10.15 -6.57
CA ALA A 133 -9.10 -9.19 -6.69
C ALA A 133 -9.23 -8.32 -5.43
N LEU A 134 -9.15 -8.90 -4.23
CA LEU A 134 -9.16 -8.17 -2.97
C LEU A 134 -8.00 -7.20 -2.85
N LEU A 135 -6.79 -7.64 -3.20
CA LEU A 135 -5.59 -6.80 -3.21
C LEU A 135 -5.75 -5.61 -4.16
N HIS A 136 -6.17 -5.85 -5.39
CA HIS A 136 -6.33 -4.80 -6.40
C HIS A 136 -7.49 -3.84 -6.07
N LEU A 137 -8.61 -4.35 -5.56
CA LEU A 137 -9.73 -3.54 -5.09
C LEU A 137 -9.26 -2.60 -3.97
N THR A 138 -8.50 -3.14 -3.01
CA THR A 138 -8.03 -2.37 -1.86
C THR A 138 -7.05 -1.27 -2.26
N LEU A 139 -6.03 -1.59 -3.05
CA LEU A 139 -5.03 -0.62 -3.50
C LEU A 139 -5.63 0.41 -4.48
N GLY A 140 -6.44 -0.04 -5.44
CA GLY A 140 -7.09 0.83 -6.40
C GLY A 140 -8.07 1.81 -5.73
N GLY A 141 -8.91 1.31 -4.83
CA GLY A 141 -9.83 2.15 -4.05
C GLY A 141 -9.10 3.17 -3.17
N ALA A 142 -7.99 2.76 -2.52
CA ALA A 142 -7.17 3.67 -1.73
C ALA A 142 -6.49 4.74 -2.60
N ALA A 143 -5.97 4.38 -3.78
CA ALA A 143 -5.34 5.33 -4.70
C ALA A 143 -6.35 6.37 -5.22
N VAL A 144 -7.54 5.95 -5.62
CA VAL A 144 -8.62 6.87 -6.03
C VAL A 144 -9.00 7.81 -4.89
N HIS A 145 -9.14 7.28 -3.67
CA HIS A 145 -9.44 8.08 -2.48
C HIS A 145 -8.36 9.14 -2.20
N GLN A 146 -7.08 8.76 -2.21
CA GLN A 146 -5.97 9.71 -2.00
C GLN A 146 -5.92 10.77 -3.09
N SER A 147 -6.09 10.40 -4.36
CA SER A 147 -6.10 11.35 -5.48
C SER A 147 -7.25 12.36 -5.36
N ALA A 148 -8.46 11.92 -4.99
CA ALA A 148 -9.61 12.79 -4.78
C ALA A 148 -9.37 13.76 -3.62
N ALA A 149 -8.81 13.27 -2.50
CA ALA A 149 -8.50 14.10 -1.34
C ALA A 149 -7.44 15.18 -1.66
N GLN A 150 -6.42 14.84 -2.45
CA GLN A 150 -5.38 15.79 -2.88
C GLN A 150 -5.96 16.86 -3.81
N LEU A 151 -6.83 16.47 -4.76
CA LEU A 151 -7.49 17.41 -5.64
C LEU A 151 -8.37 18.41 -4.85
N ALA A 152 -9.14 17.91 -3.89
CA ALA A 152 -9.97 18.76 -3.02
C ALA A 152 -9.11 19.75 -2.22
N GLN A 153 -7.96 19.33 -1.68
CA GLN A 153 -7.03 20.23 -0.99
C GLN A 153 -6.42 21.30 -1.91
N ALA A 154 -6.16 20.97 -3.17
CA ALA A 154 -5.58 21.90 -4.14
C ALA A 154 -6.59 22.91 -4.70
N THR A 155 -7.89 22.59 -4.72
CA THR A 155 -8.94 23.41 -5.34
C THR A 155 -9.69 24.34 -4.36
N GLY A 156 -9.41 24.28 -3.05
CA GLY A 156 -9.98 25.17 -2.02
C GLY A 156 -10.97 24.45 -1.09
N PRO A 157 -11.54 25.15 -0.09
CA PRO A 157 -12.31 24.52 0.97
C PRO A 157 -13.60 23.91 0.42
N ALA A 158 -13.61 22.59 0.24
CA ALA A 158 -14.85 21.85 0.28
C ALA A 158 -15.36 21.86 1.73
N ASP A 159 -16.69 21.95 1.93
CA ASP A 159 -17.30 21.87 3.25
C ASP A 159 -16.72 20.67 4.02
N THR A 160 -16.16 20.94 5.20
CA THR A 160 -15.50 19.92 6.04
C THR A 160 -16.44 18.78 6.42
N ASP A 161 -17.74 19.02 6.49
CA ASP A 161 -18.78 18.01 6.71
C ASP A 161 -18.93 17.04 5.53
N SER A 162 -18.78 17.52 4.30
CA SER A 162 -18.81 16.66 3.10
C SER A 162 -17.58 15.77 2.99
N ALA A 163 -16.41 16.25 3.45
CA ALA A 163 -15.18 15.45 3.41
C ALA A 163 -15.20 14.29 4.40
N ASN A 164 -15.67 14.49 5.63
CA ASN A 164 -15.78 13.43 6.65
C ASN A 164 -16.84 12.39 6.28
N GLY A 165 -17.98 12.83 5.74
CA GLY A 165 -19.02 11.91 5.23
C GLY A 165 -18.51 11.06 4.07
N GLY A 166 -17.70 11.62 3.19
CA GLY A 166 -17.10 10.91 2.05
C GLY A 166 -16.09 9.83 2.46
N VAL A 167 -15.30 10.06 3.51
CA VAL A 167 -14.34 9.06 4.02
C VAL A 167 -15.07 7.86 4.63
N ALA A 168 -16.06 8.08 5.49
CA ALA A 168 -16.83 7.01 6.12
C ALA A 168 -17.66 6.22 5.09
N ALA A 169 -18.26 6.89 4.11
CA ALA A 169 -18.97 6.23 3.01
C ALA A 169 -18.01 5.35 2.20
N SER A 170 -16.84 5.86 1.83
CA SER A 170 -15.81 5.11 1.10
C SER A 170 -15.30 3.88 1.85
N GLU A 171 -15.22 3.92 3.17
CA GLU A 171 -14.84 2.77 4.00
C GLU A 171 -15.95 1.70 4.03
N ALA A 172 -17.19 2.11 4.20
CA ALA A 172 -18.35 1.21 4.20
C ALA A 172 -18.56 0.55 2.83
N GLU A 173 -18.40 1.30 1.75
CA GLU A 173 -18.46 0.81 0.37
C GLU A 173 -17.34 -0.21 0.08
N HIS A 174 -16.11 0.10 0.51
CA HIS A 174 -15.00 -0.83 0.39
C HIS A 174 -15.27 -2.14 1.13
N ALA A 175 -15.72 -2.06 2.41
CA ALA A 175 -16.07 -3.24 3.19
C ALA A 175 -17.20 -4.06 2.57
N ALA A 176 -18.20 -3.40 1.95
CA ALA A 176 -19.26 -4.07 1.22
C ALA A 176 -18.73 -4.80 -0.03
N ALA A 177 -17.88 -4.15 -0.83
CA ALA A 177 -17.28 -4.74 -2.02
C ALA A 177 -16.40 -5.95 -1.69
N VAL A 178 -15.62 -5.89 -0.59
CA VAL A 178 -14.86 -7.03 -0.07
C VAL A 178 -15.78 -8.21 0.25
N ARG A 179 -16.90 -7.95 0.94
CA ARG A 179 -17.89 -9.02 1.24
C ARG A 179 -18.46 -9.63 -0.01
N PHE A 180 -18.87 -8.84 -1.01
CA PHE A 180 -19.39 -9.36 -2.27
C PHE A 180 -18.41 -10.30 -2.99
N LEU A 181 -17.10 -9.99 -2.95
CA LEU A 181 -16.09 -10.87 -3.54
C LEU A 181 -15.94 -12.19 -2.76
N LEU A 182 -16.05 -12.15 -1.45
CA LEU A 182 -15.95 -13.34 -0.60
C LEU A 182 -17.21 -14.22 -0.72
N ASP A 183 -18.40 -13.61 -0.67
CA ASP A 183 -19.68 -14.31 -0.82
C ASP A 183 -19.78 -14.96 -2.22
N GLY A 184 -19.27 -14.27 -3.26
CA GLY A 184 -19.18 -14.81 -4.61
C GLY A 184 -18.34 -16.09 -4.70
N LEU A 185 -17.28 -16.21 -3.90
CA LEU A 185 -16.41 -17.39 -3.89
C LEU A 185 -17.12 -18.63 -3.34
N GLU A 186 -18.00 -18.47 -2.34
CA GLU A 186 -18.79 -19.57 -1.76
C GLU A 186 -19.79 -20.17 -2.75
N HIS A 187 -20.20 -19.42 -3.78
CA HIS A 187 -21.19 -19.83 -4.79
C HIS A 187 -20.59 -20.39 -6.08
N ILE A 188 -19.27 -20.40 -6.23
CA ILE A 188 -18.55 -20.87 -7.43
C ILE A 188 -17.99 -22.30 -7.22
N GLY A 189 -18.24 -22.91 -6.04
CA GLY A 189 -17.80 -24.27 -5.68
C GLY A 189 -18.59 -25.39 -6.36
#